data_7bcea018baf3f5092bab5382bc43592a
#
_entry.id   7bcea018baf3f5092bab5382bc43592a
#
_cell.length_a   1.000
_cell.length_b   1.000
_cell.length_c   1.000
_cell.angle_alpha   90.00
_cell.angle_beta   90.00
_cell.angle_gamma   90.00
#
_symmetry.space_group_name_H-M   'P 1'
#
loop_
_entity.id
_entity.type
_entity.pdbx_description
1 polymer ?
#
loop_
_entity_poly.entity_id
_entity_poly.type
_entity_poly.pdbx_seq_one_letter_code
_entity_poly.pdbx_strand_id
1 'polypeptide(L)'
;SICEYIDAHCTEDITLDEIAKIAGFSKYHFTRLFKQFTNNTFYKYLNQKRIELALTFLADPNISVTEAAMQSGFANPSTFIRVFKAEKGCTPTEFRKMFTG
;
A
#
# COMPACT_ATOMS: atom_id res chain seq x y z
N SER A 1 0.16 16.12 8.54
CA SER A 1 1.11 15.14 9.11
C SER A 1 1.70 14.26 8.00
N ILE A 2 2.79 13.58 8.31
CA ILE A 2 3.45 12.73 7.32
C ILE A 2 2.59 11.53 6.93
N CYS A 3 1.83 10.99 7.86
CA CYS A 3 0.91 9.89 7.57
C CYS A 3 -0.20 10.32 6.62
N GLU A 4 -0.71 11.53 6.78
CA GLU A 4 -1.70 12.10 5.85
C GLU A 4 -1.11 12.27 4.46
N TYR A 5 0.16 12.69 4.38
CA TYR A 5 0.86 12.80 3.10
C TYR A 5 0.96 11.44 2.41
N ILE A 6 1.37 10.40 3.15
CA ILE A 6 1.48 9.05 2.61
C ILE A 6 0.10 8.55 2.13
N ASP A 7 -0.93 8.77 2.93
CA ASP A 7 -2.30 8.36 2.56
C ASP A 7 -2.75 9.02 1.26
N ALA A 8 -2.45 10.31 1.10
CA ALA A 8 -2.86 11.07 -0.08
C ALA A 8 -2.06 10.71 -1.34
N HIS A 9 -0.84 10.21 -1.17
CA HIS A 9 0.09 9.94 -2.28
C HIS A 9 0.46 8.48 -2.43
N CYS A 10 -0.30 7.56 -1.83
CA CYS A 10 0.06 6.14 -1.79
C CYS A 10 0.09 5.46 -3.17
N THR A 11 -0.58 6.04 -4.17
CA THR A 11 -0.55 5.50 -5.54
C THR A 11 0.69 5.93 -6.31
N GLU A 12 1.46 6.88 -5.77
CA GLU A 12 2.67 7.40 -6.41
C GLU A 12 3.88 6.60 -5.95
N ASP A 13 4.96 6.71 -6.71
CA ASP A 13 6.21 6.03 -6.41
C ASP A 13 6.98 6.81 -5.32
N ILE A 14 6.52 6.68 -4.07
CA ILE A 14 7.14 7.34 -2.94
C ILE A 14 8.31 6.51 -2.43
N THR A 15 9.50 7.11 -2.35
CA THR A 15 10.67 6.45 -1.80
C THR A 15 10.92 6.90 -0.37
N LEU A 16 11.65 6.06 0.38
CA LEU A 16 12.06 6.41 1.75
C LEU A 16 12.88 7.69 1.79
N ASP A 17 13.77 7.88 0.80
CA ASP A 17 14.58 9.10 0.70
C ASP A 17 13.72 10.35 0.55
N GLU A 18 12.72 10.28 -0.33
CA GLU A 18 11.83 11.41 -0.57
C GLU A 18 11.00 11.75 0.65
N ILE A 19 10.40 10.75 1.30
CA ILE A 19 9.53 11.00 2.44
C ILE A 19 10.31 11.51 3.64
N ALA A 20 11.52 11.01 3.86
CA ALA A 20 12.39 11.50 4.92
C ALA A 20 12.75 12.97 4.70
N LYS A 21 13.05 13.33 3.45
CA LYS A 21 13.37 14.70 3.07
C LYS A 21 12.19 15.64 3.32
N ILE A 22 10.98 15.20 2.93
CA ILE A 22 9.76 15.98 3.16
C ILE A 22 9.54 16.21 4.66
N ALA A 23 9.81 15.19 5.47
CA ALA A 23 9.66 15.27 6.92
C ALA A 23 10.78 16.08 7.60
N GLY A 24 11.85 16.39 6.87
CA GLY A 24 12.96 17.16 7.43
C GLY A 24 13.95 16.33 8.23
N PHE A 25 14.05 15.04 7.98
CA PHE A 25 14.93 14.13 8.71
C PHE A 25 15.87 13.38 7.75
N SER A 26 16.97 12.86 8.30
CA SER A 26 17.76 11.87 7.58
C SER A 26 16.93 10.59 7.42
N LYS A 27 17.28 9.77 6.44
CA LYS A 27 16.60 8.50 6.22
C LYS A 27 16.63 7.61 7.45
N TYR A 28 17.78 7.55 8.13
CA TYR A 28 17.95 6.74 9.33
C TYR A 28 17.06 7.24 10.47
N HIS A 29 17.07 8.55 10.72
CA HIS A 29 16.28 9.16 11.78
C HIS A 29 14.78 9.01 11.52
N PHE A 30 14.38 9.23 10.26
CA PHE A 30 12.99 9.06 9.86
C PHE A 30 12.49 7.63 10.12
N THR A 31 13.29 6.63 9.73
CA THR A 31 12.92 5.21 9.92
C THR A 31 12.66 4.90 11.39
N ARG A 32 13.50 5.40 12.27
CA ARG A 32 13.33 5.19 13.72
C ARG A 32 12.07 5.85 14.25
N LEU A 33 11.87 7.11 13.92
CA LEU A 33 10.71 7.86 14.38
C LEU A 33 9.41 7.28 13.81
N PHE A 34 9.42 6.90 12.55
CA PHE A 34 8.23 6.33 11.91
C PHE A 34 7.80 5.04 12.61
N LYS A 35 8.76 4.17 12.90
CA LYS A 35 8.48 2.93 13.62
C LYS A 35 7.96 3.19 15.02
N GLN A 36 8.50 4.21 15.69
CA GLN A 36 8.08 4.60 17.03
C GLN A 36 6.62 5.04 17.05
N PHE A 37 6.21 5.85 16.09
CA PHE A 37 4.87 6.44 16.06
C PHE A 37 3.81 5.56 15.43
N THR A 38 4.17 4.77 14.41
CA THR A 38 3.19 3.95 13.67
C THR A 38 3.28 2.47 14.01
N ASN A 39 4.33 2.06 14.71
CA ASN A 39 4.64 0.65 14.99
C ASN A 39 4.87 -0.17 13.73
N ASN A 40 5.18 0.49 12.61
CA ASN A 40 5.37 -0.10 11.30
C ASN A 40 6.59 0.50 10.61
N THR A 41 7.19 -0.25 9.68
CA THR A 41 8.14 0.34 8.75
C THR A 41 7.36 1.19 7.73
N PHE A 42 8.07 2.12 7.09
CA PHE A 42 7.47 2.95 6.05
C PHE A 42 6.87 2.11 4.93
N TYR A 43 7.61 1.13 4.42
CA TYR A 43 7.14 0.32 3.29
C TYR A 43 5.94 -0.55 3.66
N LYS A 44 5.92 -1.08 4.88
CA LYS A 44 4.77 -1.87 5.33
C LYS A 44 3.53 -0.98 5.46
N TYR A 45 3.68 0.20 6.01
CA TYR A 45 2.59 1.17 6.11
C TYR A 45 2.06 1.55 4.72
N LEU A 46 2.97 1.87 3.79
CA LEU A 46 2.60 2.24 2.42
C LEU A 46 1.85 1.10 1.74
N ASN A 47 2.36 -0.12 1.86
CA ASN A 47 1.70 -1.29 1.26
C ASN A 47 0.31 -1.53 1.85
N GLN A 48 0.15 -1.34 3.15
CA GLN A 48 -1.17 -1.47 3.78
C GLN A 48 -2.16 -0.45 3.24
N LYS A 49 -1.71 0.79 3.01
CA LYS A 49 -2.57 1.82 2.43
C LYS A 49 -2.94 1.50 0.99
N ARG A 50 -1.99 0.98 0.22
CA ARG A 50 -2.25 0.53 -1.14
C ARG A 50 -3.24 -0.63 -1.18
N ILE A 51 -3.13 -1.58 -0.25
CA ILE A 51 -4.08 -2.70 -0.15
C ILE A 51 -5.48 -2.18 0.19
N GLU A 52 -5.61 -1.26 1.14
CA GLU A 52 -6.90 -0.67 1.48
C GLU A 52 -7.57 -0.04 0.25
N LEU A 53 -6.80 0.70 -0.53
CA LEU A 53 -7.31 1.30 -1.76
C LEU A 53 -7.70 0.22 -2.78
N ALA A 54 -6.88 -0.82 -2.91
CA ALA A 54 -7.15 -1.91 -3.85
C ALA A 54 -8.46 -2.62 -3.54
N LEU A 55 -8.86 -2.70 -2.27
CA LEU A 55 -10.13 -3.31 -1.89
C LEU A 55 -11.31 -2.62 -2.56
N THR A 56 -11.26 -1.30 -2.70
CA THR A 56 -12.32 -0.55 -3.37
C THR A 56 -12.41 -0.90 -4.85
N PHE A 57 -11.26 -1.10 -5.51
CA PHE A 57 -11.22 -1.50 -6.91
C PHE A 57 -11.68 -2.94 -7.09
N LEU A 58 -11.29 -3.83 -6.18
CA LEU A 58 -11.68 -5.25 -6.25
C LEU A 58 -13.19 -5.44 -6.07
N ALA A 59 -13.86 -4.52 -5.42
CA ALA A 59 -15.31 -4.57 -5.25
C ALA A 59 -16.06 -4.34 -6.56
N ASP A 60 -15.40 -3.73 -7.55
CA ASP A 60 -16.00 -3.49 -8.88
C ASP A 60 -15.65 -4.65 -9.81
N PRO A 61 -16.64 -5.46 -10.24
CA PRO A 61 -16.37 -6.61 -11.10
C PRO A 61 -15.84 -6.23 -12.49
N ASN A 62 -15.98 -4.96 -12.89
CA ASN A 62 -15.48 -4.47 -14.17
C ASN A 62 -13.99 -4.12 -14.15
N ILE A 63 -13.38 -4.09 -12.96
CA ILE A 63 -11.96 -3.81 -12.81
C ILE A 63 -11.23 -5.13 -12.58
N SER A 64 -10.25 -5.44 -13.43
CA SER A 64 -9.46 -6.67 -13.28
C SER A 64 -8.55 -6.60 -12.06
N VAL A 65 -8.08 -7.76 -11.59
CA VAL A 65 -7.12 -7.82 -10.50
C VAL A 65 -5.84 -7.05 -10.88
N THR A 66 -5.38 -7.19 -12.12
CA THR A 66 -4.21 -6.46 -12.61
C THR A 66 -4.44 -4.95 -12.57
N GLU A 67 -5.60 -4.49 -13.01
CA GLU A 67 -5.93 -3.06 -12.95
C GLU A 67 -5.99 -2.55 -11.51
N ALA A 68 -6.58 -3.33 -10.61
CA ALA A 68 -6.65 -2.97 -9.20
C ALA A 68 -5.24 -2.80 -8.61
N ALA A 69 -4.31 -3.70 -8.97
CA ALA A 69 -2.92 -3.61 -8.53
C ALA A 69 -2.27 -2.32 -9.00
N MET A 70 -2.39 -2.04 -10.29
CA MET A 70 -1.71 -0.88 -10.89
C MET A 70 -2.32 0.43 -10.41
N GLN A 71 -3.63 0.51 -10.31
CA GLN A 71 -4.31 1.72 -9.87
C GLN A 71 -4.10 2.03 -8.39
N SER A 72 -3.78 1.02 -7.58
CA SER A 72 -3.48 1.23 -6.17
C SER A 72 -2.01 1.52 -5.88
N GLY A 73 -1.17 1.56 -6.93
CA GLY A 73 0.20 2.03 -6.80
C GLY A 73 1.27 0.96 -6.79
N PHE A 74 0.91 -0.31 -6.97
CA PHE A 74 1.91 -1.39 -7.03
C PHE A 74 2.65 -1.36 -8.36
N ALA A 75 3.95 -1.66 -8.33
CA ALA A 75 4.79 -1.63 -9.51
C ALA A 75 4.44 -2.73 -10.50
N ASN A 76 3.97 -3.88 -9.99
CA ASN A 76 3.59 -5.01 -10.83
C ASN A 76 2.57 -5.89 -10.09
N PRO A 77 1.79 -6.70 -10.85
CA PRO A 77 0.77 -7.55 -10.23
C PRO A 77 1.32 -8.63 -9.29
N SER A 78 2.51 -9.14 -9.55
CA SER A 78 3.11 -10.19 -8.71
C SER A 78 3.37 -9.70 -7.30
N THR A 79 3.92 -8.49 -7.17
CA THR A 79 4.13 -7.86 -5.87
C THR A 79 2.81 -7.64 -5.15
N PHE A 80 1.80 -7.16 -5.88
CA PHE A 80 0.48 -6.94 -5.30
C PHE A 80 -0.11 -8.23 -4.73
N ILE A 81 -0.08 -9.32 -5.50
CA ILE A 81 -0.65 -10.60 -5.07
C ILE A 81 0.06 -11.10 -3.81
N ARG A 82 1.39 -11.02 -3.78
CA ARG A 82 2.19 -11.45 -2.64
C ARG A 82 1.86 -10.63 -1.39
N VAL A 83 1.83 -9.32 -1.51
CA VAL A 83 1.54 -8.42 -0.39
C VAL A 83 0.10 -8.61 0.08
N PHE A 84 -0.84 -8.70 -0.86
CA PHE A 84 -2.26 -8.89 -0.55
C PHE A 84 -2.47 -10.17 0.27
N LYS A 85 -1.87 -11.27 -0.19
CA LYS A 85 -2.01 -12.55 0.50
C LYS A 85 -1.41 -12.50 1.91
N ALA A 86 -0.28 -11.83 2.08
CA ALA A 86 0.34 -11.66 3.39
C ALA A 86 -0.54 -10.85 4.33
N GLU A 87 -1.21 -9.80 3.82
CA GLU A 87 -2.05 -8.93 4.64
C GLU A 87 -3.44 -9.50 4.91
N LYS A 88 -4.04 -10.17 3.93
CA LYS A 88 -5.44 -10.61 4.00
C LYS A 88 -5.63 -12.12 4.17
N GLY A 89 -4.57 -12.91 4.04
CA GLY A 89 -4.65 -14.36 4.19
C GLY A 89 -5.24 -15.10 3.00
N CYS A 90 -5.57 -14.38 1.93
CA CYS A 90 -6.11 -14.98 0.71
C CYS A 90 -5.66 -14.16 -0.49
N THR A 91 -5.78 -14.73 -1.69
CA THR A 91 -5.44 -14.02 -2.93
C THR A 91 -6.49 -12.98 -3.26
N PRO A 92 -6.17 -11.97 -4.09
CA PRO A 92 -7.16 -11.00 -4.55
C PRO A 92 -8.34 -11.65 -5.27
N THR A 93 -8.08 -12.71 -6.06
CA THR A 93 -9.14 -13.44 -6.76
C THR A 93 -10.06 -14.16 -5.79
N GLU A 94 -9.49 -14.80 -4.78
CA GLU A 94 -10.28 -15.45 -3.73
C GLU A 94 -11.11 -14.44 -2.95
N PHE A 95 -10.50 -13.30 -2.62
CA PHE A 95 -11.20 -12.22 -1.94
C PHE A 95 -12.41 -11.74 -2.74
N ARG A 96 -12.22 -11.50 -4.05
CA ARG A 96 -13.30 -11.04 -4.93
C ARG A 96 -14.47 -12.03 -4.95
N LYS A 97 -14.18 -13.33 -4.98
CA LYS A 97 -15.22 -14.36 -4.99
C LYS A 97 -16.11 -14.33 -3.76
N MET A 98 -15.57 -13.90 -2.62
CA MET A 98 -16.36 -13.79 -1.40
C MET A 98 -17.44 -12.70 -1.49
N PHE A 99 -17.27 -11.73 -2.36
CA PHE A 99 -18.22 -10.64 -2.53
C PHE A 99 -19.11 -10.77 -3.75
N THR A 100 -18.68 -11.54 -4.75
CA THR A 100 -19.46 -11.68 -5.99
C THR A 100 -20.16 -13.03 -6.09
N GLY A 101 -19.91 -13.85 -5.11
CA GLY A 101 -20.54 -15.08 -4.87
C GLY A 101 -20.68 -16.12 -5.71
#